data_b3450da3d7f2fc048e371ad03e28594e
#
_entry.id   b3450da3d7f2fc048e371ad03e28594e
#
_cell.length_a   1.000
_cell.length_b   1.000
_cell.length_c   1.000
_cell.angle_alpha   90.00
_cell.angle_beta   90.00
_cell.angle_gamma   90.00
#
_symmetry.space_group_name_H-M   'P 1'
#
loop_
_entity.id
_entity.type
_entity.pdbx_description
1 polymer ?
#
loop_
_entity_poly.entity_id
_entity_poly.type
_entity_poly.pdbx_seq_one_letter_code
_entity_poly.pdbx_strand_id
1 'polypeptide(L)'
;VSKVKSKLDGIDSLVRDVGAHPWAHLEAGYWRIQVEDRPTLGYVMRVRAQLGDPFTFEVYADARNDQGQRIWIRREHSLNTAVAWMVQHSAELIAFAARARSGSRGPAETTAAE
;
A
#
# COMPACT_ATOMS: atom_id res chain seq x y z
N VAL A 1 -33.80 9.52 -11.62
CA VAL A 1 -33.42 8.22 -11.10
C VAL A 1 -32.25 7.64 -11.84
N SER A 2 -32.34 7.58 -13.15
CA SER A 2 -31.20 7.03 -13.88
C SER A 2 -29.98 7.90 -13.75
N LYS A 3 -30.18 9.20 -13.58
CA LYS A 3 -29.09 10.10 -13.38
C LYS A 3 -28.38 9.85 -12.05
N VAL A 4 -29.17 9.63 -11.00
CA VAL A 4 -28.60 9.30 -9.70
C VAL A 4 -27.90 7.96 -9.76
N LYS A 5 -28.51 7.01 -10.40
CA LYS A 5 -27.94 5.70 -10.55
C LYS A 5 -26.65 5.77 -11.34
N SER A 6 -26.66 6.58 -12.39
CA SER A 6 -25.49 6.77 -13.22
C SER A 6 -24.34 7.34 -12.42
N LYS A 7 -24.66 8.28 -11.54
CA LYS A 7 -23.66 8.90 -10.70
C LYS A 7 -23.05 7.90 -9.74
N LEU A 8 -23.90 7.08 -9.14
CA LEU A 8 -23.42 6.05 -8.24
C LEU A 8 -22.61 5.02 -9.00
N ASP A 9 -23.06 4.66 -10.17
CA ASP A 9 -22.32 3.73 -11.01
C ASP A 9 -20.97 4.31 -11.38
N GLY A 10 -20.92 5.61 -11.62
CA GLY A 10 -19.67 6.26 -11.94
C GLY A 10 -18.68 6.22 -10.79
N ILE A 11 -19.18 6.45 -9.59
CA ILE A 11 -18.33 6.39 -8.42
C ILE A 11 -17.82 4.97 -8.20
N ASP A 12 -18.72 4.02 -8.31
CA ASP A 12 -18.37 2.63 -8.13
C ASP A 12 -17.38 2.17 -9.19
N SER A 13 -17.59 2.58 -10.41
CA SER A 13 -16.72 2.25 -11.51
C SER A 13 -15.34 2.88 -11.30
N LEU A 14 -15.32 4.11 -10.82
CA LEU A 14 -14.08 4.79 -10.54
C LEU A 14 -13.29 4.05 -9.46
N VAL A 15 -13.98 3.60 -8.42
CA VAL A 15 -13.33 2.85 -7.36
C VAL A 15 -12.78 1.55 -7.90
N ARG A 16 -13.58 0.86 -8.72
CA ARG A 16 -13.13 -0.39 -9.31
C ARG A 16 -11.95 -0.17 -10.24
N ASP A 17 -12.03 0.88 -11.08
CA ASP A 17 -10.94 1.15 -12.03
C ASP A 17 -9.66 1.50 -11.31
N VAL A 18 -9.79 2.26 -10.23
CA VAL A 18 -8.62 2.69 -9.49
C VAL A 18 -8.14 1.60 -8.55
N GLY A 19 -9.08 0.84 -7.99
CA GLY A 19 -8.75 -0.18 -7.01
C GLY A 19 -8.86 -1.60 -7.50
N ALA A 20 -9.19 -1.79 -8.79
CA ALA A 20 -9.42 -3.15 -9.30
C ALA A 20 -8.11 -3.74 -9.81
N HIS A 21 -7.45 -4.43 -8.95
CA HIS A 21 -6.24 -5.15 -9.32
C HIS A 21 -6.28 -6.49 -8.58
N PRO A 22 -5.96 -7.60 -9.27
CA PRO A 22 -6.08 -8.91 -8.63
C PRO A 22 -5.26 -9.06 -7.37
N TRP A 23 -4.17 -8.32 -7.23
CA TRP A 23 -3.30 -8.45 -6.08
C TRP A 23 -3.45 -7.29 -5.09
N ALA A 24 -4.41 -6.41 -5.32
CA ALA A 24 -4.71 -5.32 -4.40
C ALA A 24 -6.01 -5.63 -3.70
N HIS A 25 -5.92 -5.92 -2.42
CA HIS A 25 -7.08 -6.33 -1.61
C HIS A 25 -7.52 -5.16 -0.76
N LEU A 26 -8.68 -4.63 -1.07
CA LEU A 26 -9.20 -3.46 -0.37
C LEU A 26 -9.51 -3.82 1.08
N GLU A 27 -8.96 -3.03 1.98
CA GLU A 27 -9.22 -3.17 3.40
C GLU A 27 -9.89 -1.90 3.90
N ALA A 28 -9.66 -1.52 5.14
CA ALA A 28 -10.32 -0.35 5.70
C ALA A 28 -9.59 0.93 5.29
N GLY A 29 -9.86 1.38 4.07
CA GLY A 29 -9.29 2.65 3.60
C GLY A 29 -7.96 2.55 2.91
N TYR A 30 -7.49 1.35 2.66
CA TYR A 30 -6.22 1.14 1.97
C TYR A 30 -6.24 -0.23 1.31
N TRP A 31 -5.24 -0.51 0.47
CA TRP A 31 -5.12 -1.81 -0.19
C TRP A 31 -3.93 -2.57 0.36
N ARG A 32 -4.14 -3.84 0.68
CA ARG A 32 -3.05 -4.75 0.98
C ARG A 32 -2.61 -5.38 -0.32
N ILE A 33 -1.33 -5.32 -0.60
CA ILE A 33 -0.78 -5.87 -1.84
C ILE A 33 -0.17 -7.22 -1.56
N GLN A 34 -0.72 -8.23 -2.18
CA GLN A 34 -0.29 -9.60 -1.96
C GLN A 34 -0.55 -10.42 -3.20
N VAL A 35 0.49 -11.08 -3.69
CA VAL A 35 0.40 -11.92 -4.88
C VAL A 35 0.05 -13.33 -4.43
N GLU A 36 -1.18 -13.75 -4.73
CA GLU A 36 -1.65 -15.07 -4.37
C GLU A 36 -1.41 -15.33 -2.88
N ASP A 37 -0.78 -16.44 -2.53
CA ASP A 37 -0.56 -16.76 -1.12
C ASP A 37 0.85 -16.44 -0.65
N ARG A 38 1.56 -15.61 -1.39
CA ARG A 38 2.89 -15.16 -0.99
C ARG A 38 2.79 -14.15 0.15
N PRO A 39 3.91 -13.82 0.78
CA PRO A 39 3.87 -12.82 1.84
C PRO A 39 3.38 -11.48 1.33
N THR A 40 2.71 -10.74 2.18
CA THR A 40 2.24 -9.39 1.84
C THR A 40 3.44 -8.53 1.46
N LEU A 41 3.32 -7.84 0.34
CA LEU A 41 4.38 -6.94 -0.13
C LEU A 41 4.35 -5.61 0.58
N GLY A 42 3.18 -5.16 0.95
CA GLY A 42 3.01 -3.87 1.58
C GLY A 42 1.61 -3.35 1.37
N TYR A 43 1.45 -2.05 1.48
CA TYR A 43 0.14 -1.43 1.42
C TYR A 43 0.18 -0.18 0.56
N VAL A 44 -0.97 0.16 -0.02
CA VAL A 44 -1.12 1.37 -0.80
C VAL A 44 -2.28 2.16 -0.24
N MET A 45 -2.07 3.45 -0.01
CA MET A 45 -3.11 4.34 0.46
C MET A 45 -3.32 5.47 -0.54
N ARG A 46 -4.57 5.70 -0.92
CA ARG A 46 -4.89 6.78 -1.83
C ARG A 46 -5.13 8.05 -1.02
N VAL A 47 -4.38 9.09 -1.34
CA VAL A 47 -4.47 10.35 -0.60
C VAL A 47 -4.45 11.53 -1.56
N ARG A 48 -4.88 12.68 -1.06
CA ARG A 48 -4.69 13.95 -1.75
C ARG A 48 -4.61 15.04 -0.70
N ALA A 49 -3.85 16.08 -1.04
CA ALA A 49 -3.59 17.15 -0.08
C ALA A 49 -4.84 17.98 0.17
N GLN A 50 -5.55 18.31 -0.89
CA GLN A 50 -6.73 19.16 -0.79
C GLN A 50 -7.80 18.65 -1.73
N LEU A 51 -9.03 19.03 -1.41
CA LEU A 51 -10.15 18.74 -2.28
C LEU A 51 -9.90 19.35 -3.66
N GLY A 52 -10.06 18.55 -4.69
CA GLY A 52 -9.81 19.03 -6.04
C GLY A 52 -8.45 18.65 -6.59
N ASP A 53 -7.50 18.34 -5.72
CA ASP A 53 -6.19 17.90 -6.17
C ASP A 53 -6.27 16.46 -6.68
N PRO A 54 -5.37 16.08 -7.57
CA PRO A 54 -5.31 14.68 -7.99
C PRO A 54 -4.91 13.79 -6.83
N PHE A 55 -5.38 12.57 -6.86
CA PHE A 55 -4.99 11.59 -5.86
C PHE A 55 -3.57 11.11 -6.13
N THR A 56 -2.86 10.80 -5.05
CA THR A 56 -1.61 10.08 -5.13
C THR A 56 -1.78 8.76 -4.38
N PHE A 57 -0.89 7.83 -4.67
CA PHE A 57 -0.95 6.49 -4.10
C PHE A 57 0.35 6.24 -3.36
N GLU A 58 0.24 6.26 -2.04
CA GLU A 58 1.41 6.14 -1.18
C GLU A 58 1.68 4.68 -0.88
N VAL A 59 2.90 4.24 -1.12
CA VAL A 59 3.30 2.84 -0.93
C VAL A 59 3.98 2.71 0.42
N TYR A 60 3.53 1.73 1.20
CA TYR A 60 4.07 1.47 2.54
C TYR A 60 4.54 0.04 2.64
N ALA A 61 5.61 -0.17 3.38
CA ALA A 61 6.10 -1.51 3.64
C ALA A 61 5.19 -2.26 4.61
N ASP A 62 5.33 -3.57 4.63
CA ASP A 62 4.60 -4.41 5.59
C ASP A 62 5.39 -4.46 6.90
N ALA A 63 5.64 -3.29 7.45
CA ALA A 63 6.38 -3.14 8.69
C ALA A 63 6.07 -1.78 9.29
N ARG A 64 6.33 -1.65 10.58
CA ARG A 64 6.10 -0.39 11.29
C ARG A 64 7.39 0.07 11.93
N ASN A 65 7.51 1.38 12.10
CA ASN A 65 8.67 1.95 12.77
C ASN A 65 8.46 1.88 14.29
N ASP A 66 9.38 2.46 15.03
CA ASP A 66 9.33 2.41 16.49
C ASP A 66 8.10 3.08 17.07
N GLN A 67 7.51 4.00 16.32
CA GLN A 67 6.31 4.69 16.78
C GLN A 67 5.03 3.98 16.32
N GLY A 68 5.15 2.81 15.74
CA GLY A 68 4.00 2.07 15.30
C GLY A 68 3.42 2.53 13.98
N GLN A 69 4.10 3.39 13.28
CA GLN A 69 3.65 3.89 11.99
C GLN A 69 4.19 3.03 10.87
N ARG A 70 3.37 2.84 9.84
CA ARG A 70 3.83 2.10 8.67
C ARG A 70 4.95 2.87 7.99
N ILE A 71 5.91 2.14 7.48
CA ILE A 71 7.10 2.75 6.88
C ILE A 71 6.81 3.10 5.43
N TRP A 72 6.84 4.38 5.11
CA TRP A 72 6.58 4.89 3.77
C TRP A 72 7.74 4.53 2.85
N ILE A 73 7.39 4.12 1.62
CA ILE A 73 8.40 3.70 0.64
C ILE A 73 8.48 4.69 -0.50
N ARG A 74 7.34 4.96 -1.16
CA ARG A 74 7.35 5.85 -2.30
C ARG A 74 5.93 6.28 -2.65
N ARG A 75 5.84 7.20 -3.61
CA ARG A 75 4.58 7.71 -4.11
C ARG A 75 4.44 7.35 -5.57
N GLU A 76 3.24 6.97 -5.95
CA GLU A 76 2.89 6.70 -7.33
C GLU A 76 1.62 7.45 -7.66
N HIS A 77 1.31 7.56 -8.95
CA HIS A 77 0.14 8.32 -9.37
C HIS A 77 -1.05 7.44 -9.73
N SER A 78 -0.93 6.14 -9.61
CA SER A 78 -2.07 5.23 -9.81
C SER A 78 -1.84 3.95 -9.01
N LEU A 79 -2.94 3.25 -8.74
CA LEU A 79 -2.85 1.98 -8.05
C LEU A 79 -2.09 0.98 -8.90
N ASN A 80 -2.34 0.97 -10.21
CA ASN A 80 -1.68 0.01 -11.08
C ASN A 80 -0.16 0.19 -11.11
N THR A 81 0.31 1.43 -11.17
CA THR A 81 1.75 1.66 -11.15
C THR A 81 2.34 1.32 -9.79
N ALA A 82 1.60 1.58 -8.73
CA ALA A 82 2.07 1.23 -7.40
C ALA A 82 2.22 -0.29 -7.27
N VAL A 83 1.19 -1.03 -7.68
CA VAL A 83 1.24 -2.48 -7.59
C VAL A 83 2.34 -3.04 -8.49
N ALA A 84 2.46 -2.50 -9.72
CA ALA A 84 3.50 -2.97 -10.63
C ALA A 84 4.89 -2.79 -10.03
N TRP A 85 5.13 -1.63 -9.45
CA TRP A 85 6.41 -1.37 -8.81
C TRP A 85 6.66 -2.35 -7.67
N MET A 86 5.64 -2.57 -6.84
CA MET A 86 5.78 -3.45 -5.68
C MET A 86 6.05 -4.88 -6.10
N VAL A 87 5.39 -5.34 -7.16
CA VAL A 87 5.61 -6.71 -7.63
C VAL A 87 7.01 -6.85 -8.21
N GLN A 88 7.46 -5.84 -8.94
CA GLN A 88 8.81 -5.87 -9.49
C GLN A 88 9.87 -5.88 -8.41
N HIS A 89 9.56 -5.32 -7.26
CA HIS A 89 10.50 -5.23 -6.14
C HIS A 89 10.08 -6.12 -4.97
N SER A 90 9.34 -7.17 -5.26
CA SER A 90 8.74 -8.00 -4.21
C SER A 90 9.78 -8.60 -3.28
N ALA A 91 10.88 -9.12 -3.83
CA ALA A 91 11.91 -9.73 -2.99
C ALA A 91 12.52 -8.70 -2.04
N GLU A 92 12.75 -7.51 -2.55
CA GLU A 92 13.32 -6.44 -1.74
C GLU A 92 12.36 -5.97 -0.66
N LEU A 93 11.08 -5.87 -1.01
CA LEU A 93 10.07 -5.45 -0.05
C LEU A 93 9.91 -6.47 1.07
N ILE A 94 9.89 -7.74 0.71
CA ILE A 94 9.77 -8.80 1.70
C ILE A 94 10.98 -8.82 2.61
N ALA A 95 12.17 -8.69 2.04
CA ALA A 95 13.39 -8.67 2.83
C ALA A 95 13.46 -7.44 3.74
N PHE A 96 13.05 -6.29 3.21
CA PHE A 96 13.02 -5.07 4.00
C PHE A 96 12.07 -5.20 5.19
N ALA A 97 10.89 -5.74 4.95
CA ALA A 97 9.90 -5.92 6.01
C ALA A 97 10.41 -6.87 7.08
N ALA A 98 11.06 -7.93 6.66
CA ALA A 98 11.63 -8.90 7.60
C ALA A 98 12.70 -8.27 8.46
N ARG A 99 13.58 -7.48 7.84
CA ARG A 99 14.64 -6.80 8.58
C ARG A 99 14.07 -5.77 9.54
N ALA A 100 13.08 -5.03 9.11
CA ALA A 100 12.47 -4.01 9.96
C ALA A 100 11.80 -4.64 11.17
N ARG A 101 11.13 -5.76 10.98
CA ARG A 101 10.49 -6.46 12.09
C ARG A 101 11.54 -6.99 13.07
N SER A 102 12.62 -7.52 12.55
CA SER A 102 13.70 -8.01 13.39
C SER A 102 14.35 -6.87 14.17
N GLY A 103 14.64 -5.79 13.49
CA GLY A 103 15.26 -4.64 14.14
C GLY A 103 14.36 -4.03 15.18
N SER A 104 13.09 -3.93 14.87
CA SER A 104 12.10 -3.38 15.78
C SER A 104 11.97 -4.24 17.03
N ARG A 105 12.05 -5.54 16.83
CA ARG A 105 11.86 -6.47 17.91
C ARG A 105 13.08 -6.58 18.81
N GLY A 106 14.25 -6.30 18.27
CA GLY A 106 15.47 -6.49 19.01
C GLY A 106 16.39 -5.30 19.01
N PRO A 107 15.97 -4.17 19.57
CA PRO A 107 16.87 -3.02 19.61
C PRO A 107 18.13 -3.30 20.39
N ALA A 108 18.01 -4.06 21.44
CA ALA A 108 19.19 -4.44 22.21
C ALA A 108 20.12 -5.32 21.39
N GLU A 109 19.51 -6.15 20.64
CA GLU A 109 20.23 -7.02 19.75
C GLU A 109 21.03 -6.24 18.72
N THR A 110 20.37 -5.28 18.14
CA THR A 110 21.02 -4.44 17.16
C THR A 110 22.20 -3.71 17.77
N THR A 111 22.02 -3.21 18.95
CA THR A 111 23.07 -2.52 19.65
C THR A 111 24.23 -3.46 19.92
N ALA A 112 23.91 -4.64 20.35
CA ALA A 112 24.92 -5.61 20.69
C ALA A 112 25.74 -6.03 19.48
N ALA A 113 25.10 -6.09 18.34
CA ALA A 113 25.76 -6.50 17.13
C ALA A 113 26.79 -5.48 16.69
N GLU A 114 26.67 -4.30 17.14
CA GLU A 114 27.63 -3.28 16.79
C GLU A 114 28.73 -3.15 17.79
#